data_9da36d99e6707b6ad95f197bb0867237
#
_entry.id   9da36d99e6707b6ad95f197bb0867237
#
_cell.length_a   1.000
_cell.length_b   1.000
_cell.length_c   1.000
_cell.angle_alpha   90.00
_cell.angle_beta   90.00
_cell.angle_gamma   90.00
#
_symmetry.space_group_name_H-M   'P 1'
#
loop_
_entity.id
_entity.type
_entity.pdbx_description
1 polymer ?
#
loop_
_entity_poly.entity_id
_entity_poly.type
_entity_poly.pdbx_seq_one_letter_code
_entity_poly.pdbx_strand_id
1 'polypeptide(L)'
;LHTSHEPDVIVVGGGIGGLSAAFALSRQGLRVRVLERAKEFGEVGAGIQIAPNCTRILHEYGLLDEAKKLGVLPENMVMRDALDARELTRLDLRDLERRYGFPYMVIHRSDLHGIFLRACERAGVELLTDQYVVDYQNAETGARVLLADGRVDEAALVIAADGLHSAARQLLVGDTPVNSAYVAYRAAVPIDRVRRSGVAETDVVVYIGPRCHFVQY
;
A
#
# COMPACT_ATOMS: atom_id res chain seq x y z
N LEU A 1 -22.29 16.17 -23.59
CA LEU A 1 -21.00 16.73 -24.05
C LEU A 1 -20.16 16.96 -22.79
N HIS A 2 -19.34 15.98 -22.40
CA HIS A 2 -18.40 16.17 -21.31
C HIS A 2 -17.41 17.26 -21.72
N THR A 3 -17.22 18.23 -20.87
CA THR A 3 -16.21 19.27 -21.07
C THR A 3 -14.83 18.62 -20.99
N SER A 4 -13.86 19.09 -21.76
CA SER A 4 -12.54 18.46 -21.95
C SER A 4 -11.63 18.40 -20.71
N HIS A 5 -12.15 18.67 -19.51
CA HIS A 5 -11.42 18.72 -18.24
C HIS A 5 -11.94 17.79 -17.14
N GLU A 6 -13.05 17.08 -17.34
CA GLU A 6 -13.59 16.17 -16.31
C GLU A 6 -12.86 14.82 -16.34
N PRO A 7 -12.51 14.24 -15.18
CA PRO A 7 -11.93 12.91 -15.13
C PRO A 7 -12.95 11.83 -15.49
N ASP A 8 -12.49 10.73 -16.08
CA ASP A 8 -13.33 9.56 -16.28
C ASP A 8 -13.52 8.80 -14.94
N VAL A 9 -12.50 8.84 -14.08
CA VAL A 9 -12.50 8.20 -12.77
C VAL A 9 -11.92 9.12 -11.70
N ILE A 10 -12.62 9.22 -10.58
CA ILE A 10 -12.10 9.79 -9.33
C ILE A 10 -11.72 8.65 -8.40
N VAL A 11 -10.49 8.70 -7.85
CA VAL A 11 -10.02 7.81 -6.79
C VAL A 11 -9.88 8.64 -5.52
N VAL A 12 -10.59 8.24 -4.47
CA VAL A 12 -10.54 8.92 -3.16
C VAL A 12 -9.56 8.19 -2.25
N GLY A 13 -8.49 8.88 -1.85
CA GLY A 13 -7.39 8.37 -1.04
C GLY A 13 -6.10 8.16 -1.83
N GLY A 14 -5.04 8.86 -1.42
CA GLY A 14 -3.70 8.84 -2.04
C GLY A 14 -2.73 7.85 -1.40
N GLY A 15 -3.21 6.86 -0.66
CA GLY A 15 -2.39 5.76 -0.15
C GLY A 15 -1.97 4.76 -1.24
N ILE A 16 -1.18 3.73 -0.89
CA ILE A 16 -0.70 2.70 -1.84
C ILE A 16 -1.86 2.09 -2.65
N GLY A 17 -2.98 1.79 -2.01
CA GLY A 17 -4.15 1.21 -2.69
C GLY A 17 -4.75 2.14 -3.73
N GLY A 18 -4.96 3.42 -3.39
CA GLY A 18 -5.52 4.41 -4.30
C GLY A 18 -4.59 4.75 -5.46
N LEU A 19 -3.30 4.98 -5.17
CA LEU A 19 -2.31 5.24 -6.23
C LEU A 19 -2.13 4.04 -7.15
N SER A 20 -2.14 2.81 -6.62
CA SER A 20 -2.08 1.59 -7.43
C SER A 20 -3.29 1.46 -8.35
N ALA A 21 -4.50 1.72 -7.84
CA ALA A 21 -5.73 1.72 -8.64
C ALA A 21 -5.71 2.82 -9.72
N ALA A 22 -5.31 4.04 -9.34
CA ALA A 22 -5.20 5.16 -10.27
C ALA A 22 -4.22 4.87 -11.41
N PHE A 23 -3.05 4.33 -11.08
CA PHE A 23 -2.07 3.94 -12.09
C PHE A 23 -2.60 2.84 -13.02
N ALA A 24 -3.25 1.80 -12.46
CA ALA A 24 -3.84 0.72 -13.25
C ALA A 24 -4.85 1.25 -14.27
N LEU A 25 -5.72 2.17 -13.87
CA LEU A 25 -6.75 2.77 -14.71
C LEU A 25 -6.16 3.70 -15.78
N SER A 26 -5.16 4.51 -15.42
CA SER A 26 -4.50 5.39 -16.38
C SER A 26 -3.80 4.60 -17.50
N ARG A 27 -3.28 3.41 -17.22
CA ARG A 27 -2.74 2.49 -18.23
C ARG A 27 -3.78 1.96 -19.22
N GLN A 28 -5.05 2.02 -18.87
CA GLN A 28 -6.17 1.69 -19.78
C GLN A 28 -6.63 2.92 -20.60
N GLY A 29 -5.91 4.03 -20.51
CA GLY A 29 -6.24 5.26 -21.24
C GLY A 29 -7.33 6.12 -20.58
N LEU A 30 -7.71 5.81 -19.34
CA LEU A 30 -8.68 6.60 -18.59
C LEU A 30 -8.00 7.83 -17.97
N ARG A 31 -8.71 8.96 -17.96
CA ARG A 31 -8.30 10.17 -17.23
C ARG A 31 -8.67 9.98 -15.76
N VAL A 32 -7.68 9.95 -14.90
CA VAL A 32 -7.86 9.65 -13.48
C VAL A 32 -7.46 10.86 -12.64
N ARG A 33 -8.31 11.19 -11.66
CA ARG A 33 -8.04 12.17 -10.61
C ARG A 33 -7.97 11.45 -9.27
N VAL A 34 -6.93 11.73 -8.47
CA VAL A 34 -6.79 11.25 -7.10
C VAL A 34 -7.04 12.42 -6.15
N LEU A 35 -7.94 12.21 -5.19
CA LEU A 35 -8.24 13.16 -4.12
C LEU A 35 -7.64 12.65 -2.80
N GLU A 36 -6.64 13.35 -2.26
CA GLU A 36 -6.00 13.02 -0.99
C GLU A 36 -6.30 14.11 0.04
N ARG A 37 -6.75 13.69 1.23
CA ARG A 37 -7.09 14.64 2.32
C ARG A 37 -5.88 15.28 2.98
N ALA A 38 -4.73 14.63 2.96
CA ALA A 38 -3.50 15.18 3.52
C ALA A 38 -2.97 16.33 2.65
N LYS A 39 -2.17 17.22 3.24
CA LYS A 39 -1.56 18.35 2.54
C LYS A 39 -0.45 17.92 1.58
N GLU A 40 0.05 16.71 1.72
CA GLU A 40 1.08 16.11 0.88
C GLU A 40 0.82 14.61 0.73
N PHE A 41 1.27 14.03 -0.38
CA PHE A 41 1.27 12.59 -0.55
C PHE A 41 2.40 11.97 0.26
N GLY A 42 2.07 11.07 1.17
CA GLY A 42 3.05 10.43 2.03
C GLY A 42 2.48 9.24 2.80
N GLU A 43 3.36 8.43 3.33
CA GLU A 43 3.04 7.29 4.18
C GLU A 43 3.90 7.31 5.42
N VAL A 44 3.31 7.07 6.58
CA VAL A 44 4.07 6.87 7.82
C VAL A 44 4.71 5.49 7.77
N GLY A 45 6.05 5.47 7.77
CA GLY A 45 6.84 4.34 7.36
C GLY A 45 7.16 3.31 8.41
N ALA A 46 6.80 2.06 8.12
CA ALA A 46 7.47 0.85 8.58
C ALA A 46 7.72 -0.03 7.37
N GLY A 47 8.50 -1.10 7.52
CA GLY A 47 8.64 -2.10 6.49
C GLY A 47 7.30 -2.74 6.15
N ILE A 48 7.16 -3.19 4.90
CA ILE A 48 6.07 -4.03 4.42
C ILE A 48 6.65 -5.23 3.68
N GLN A 49 6.03 -6.37 3.87
CA GLN A 49 6.35 -7.60 3.18
C GLN A 49 5.39 -7.75 2.00
N ILE A 50 5.90 -7.97 0.81
CA ILE A 50 5.13 -8.19 -0.40
C ILE A 50 5.49 -9.53 -1.03
N ALA A 51 4.47 -10.36 -1.20
CA ALA A 51 4.59 -11.71 -1.72
C ALA A 51 4.51 -11.75 -3.26
N PRO A 52 4.76 -12.90 -3.92
CA PRO A 52 4.74 -13.05 -5.38
C PRO A 52 3.49 -12.53 -6.09
N ASN A 53 2.32 -12.58 -5.45
CA ASN A 53 1.08 -12.02 -6.01
C ASN A 53 1.15 -10.50 -6.20
N CYS A 54 1.83 -9.76 -5.31
CA CYS A 54 2.02 -8.32 -5.42
C CYS A 54 3.20 -7.99 -6.36
N THR A 55 4.33 -8.70 -6.24
CA THR A 55 5.50 -8.43 -7.09
C THR A 55 5.24 -8.77 -8.55
N ARG A 56 4.33 -9.72 -8.85
CA ARG A 56 3.81 -9.95 -10.20
C ARG A 56 3.11 -8.69 -10.74
N ILE A 57 2.27 -8.04 -9.96
CA ILE A 57 1.58 -6.80 -10.37
C ILE A 57 2.59 -5.67 -10.61
N LEU A 58 3.59 -5.53 -9.73
CA LEU A 58 4.67 -4.57 -9.95
C LEU A 58 5.43 -4.85 -11.26
N HIS A 59 5.65 -6.12 -11.60
CA HIS A 59 6.26 -6.50 -12.87
C HIS A 59 5.39 -6.12 -14.06
N GLU A 60 4.11 -6.46 -14.04
CA GLU A 60 3.13 -6.11 -15.08
C GLU A 60 3.01 -4.59 -15.29
N TYR A 61 3.25 -3.82 -14.23
CA TYR A 61 3.27 -2.36 -14.26
C TYR A 61 4.61 -1.76 -14.68
N GLY A 62 5.66 -2.57 -14.84
CA GLY A 62 7.01 -2.11 -15.12
C GLY A 62 7.71 -1.43 -13.94
N LEU A 63 7.26 -1.69 -12.70
CA LEU A 63 7.72 -1.06 -11.47
C LEU A 63 8.61 -1.97 -10.61
N LEU A 64 8.70 -3.28 -10.95
CA LEU A 64 9.41 -4.25 -10.12
C LEU A 64 10.90 -3.95 -9.99
N ASP A 65 11.56 -3.52 -11.07
CA ASP A 65 13.00 -3.23 -11.04
C ASP A 65 13.32 -2.00 -10.18
N GLU A 66 12.43 -1.00 -10.17
CA GLU A 66 12.54 0.15 -9.26
C GLU A 66 12.35 -0.30 -7.81
N ALA A 67 11.37 -1.16 -7.54
CA ALA A 67 11.12 -1.71 -6.22
C ALA A 67 12.29 -2.57 -5.71
N LYS A 68 12.91 -3.40 -6.56
CA LYS A 68 14.10 -4.20 -6.22
C LYS A 68 15.32 -3.36 -5.82
N LYS A 69 15.45 -2.14 -6.34
CA LYS A 69 16.55 -1.22 -5.97
C LYS A 69 16.37 -0.61 -4.57
N LEU A 70 15.14 -0.51 -4.10
CA LEU A 70 14.79 0.11 -2.82
C LEU A 70 14.46 -0.92 -1.73
N GLY A 71 14.08 -2.12 -2.14
CA GLY A 71 13.73 -3.21 -1.23
C GLY A 71 14.85 -4.23 -1.06
N VAL A 72 14.57 -5.24 -0.26
CA VAL A 72 15.43 -6.40 -0.02
C VAL A 72 14.69 -7.67 -0.43
N LEU A 73 15.39 -8.60 -1.05
CA LEU A 73 14.92 -9.95 -1.37
C LEU A 73 15.44 -10.91 -0.30
N PRO A 74 14.66 -11.20 0.75
CA PRO A 74 15.12 -12.10 1.81
C PRO A 74 15.22 -13.54 1.29
N GLU A 75 16.19 -14.27 1.80
CA GLU A 75 16.43 -15.67 1.40
C GLU A 75 15.48 -16.62 2.11
N ASN A 76 15.22 -16.38 3.40
CA ASN A 76 14.38 -17.23 4.21
C ASN A 76 13.37 -16.44 5.05
N MET A 77 12.29 -17.12 5.40
CA MET A 77 11.45 -16.75 6.53
C MET A 77 11.65 -17.80 7.63
N VAL A 78 12.13 -17.36 8.77
CA VAL A 78 12.49 -18.24 9.89
C VAL A 78 11.57 -17.95 11.07
N MET A 79 10.88 -18.97 11.56
CA MET A 79 10.11 -18.86 12.79
C MET A 79 10.92 -19.44 13.95
N ARG A 80 11.03 -18.68 15.04
CA ARG A 80 11.74 -19.05 16.24
C ARG A 80 10.86 -18.98 17.47
N ASP A 81 11.14 -19.82 18.45
CA ASP A 81 10.57 -19.66 19.78
C ASP A 81 11.14 -18.39 20.43
N ALA A 82 10.28 -17.55 20.99
CA ALA A 82 10.71 -16.29 21.60
C ALA A 82 11.39 -16.47 22.96
N LEU A 83 11.28 -17.65 23.60
CA LEU A 83 11.84 -17.91 24.93
C LEU A 83 13.28 -18.40 24.88
N ASP A 84 13.62 -19.26 23.90
CA ASP A 84 14.93 -19.87 23.78
C ASP A 84 15.62 -19.65 22.43
N ALA A 85 14.98 -18.92 21.53
CA ALA A 85 15.41 -18.62 20.16
C ALA A 85 15.58 -19.87 19.27
N ARG A 86 15.09 -21.05 19.70
CA ARG A 86 15.14 -22.29 18.92
C ARG A 86 14.36 -22.12 17.63
N GLU A 87 14.93 -22.57 16.52
CA GLU A 87 14.26 -22.58 15.23
C GLU A 87 13.10 -23.59 15.25
N LEU A 88 11.90 -23.11 14.94
CA LEU A 88 10.68 -23.91 14.85
C LEU A 88 10.46 -24.40 13.42
N THR A 89 10.62 -23.49 12.45
CA THR A 89 10.51 -23.82 11.04
C THR A 89 11.19 -22.76 10.17
N ARG A 90 11.51 -23.15 8.93
CA ARG A 90 12.15 -22.30 7.92
C ARG A 90 11.47 -22.50 6.58
N LEU A 91 11.18 -21.39 5.90
CA LEU A 91 10.68 -21.37 4.54
C LEU A 91 11.75 -20.73 3.63
N ASP A 92 12.19 -21.44 2.60
CA ASP A 92 13.07 -20.88 1.55
C ASP A 92 12.24 -19.97 0.65
N LEU A 93 12.48 -18.67 0.71
CA LEU A 93 11.75 -17.67 -0.07
C LEU A 93 12.19 -17.64 -1.55
N ARG A 94 13.38 -18.14 -1.85
CA ARG A 94 13.85 -18.31 -3.24
C ARG A 94 13.06 -19.42 -3.95
N ASP A 95 12.57 -20.42 -3.19
CA ASP A 95 11.68 -21.45 -3.74
C ASP A 95 10.33 -20.85 -4.18
N LEU A 96 9.85 -19.81 -3.50
CA LEU A 96 8.64 -19.09 -3.93
C LEU A 96 8.84 -18.43 -5.31
N GLU A 97 10.00 -17.82 -5.55
CA GLU A 97 10.29 -17.24 -6.87
C GLU A 97 10.34 -18.32 -7.96
N ARG A 98 10.96 -19.47 -7.67
CA ARG A 98 10.96 -20.61 -8.61
C ARG A 98 9.57 -21.15 -8.92
N ARG A 99 8.67 -21.20 -7.92
CA ARG A 99 7.30 -21.74 -8.06
C ARG A 99 6.33 -20.76 -8.70
N TYR A 100 6.43 -19.48 -8.36
CA TYR A 100 5.46 -18.46 -8.75
C TYR A 100 5.98 -17.48 -9.80
N GLY A 101 7.26 -17.57 -10.17
CA GLY A 101 7.90 -16.71 -11.18
C GLY A 101 8.25 -15.31 -10.70
N PHE A 102 7.95 -14.97 -9.43
CA PHE A 102 8.15 -13.63 -8.86
C PHE A 102 8.69 -13.72 -7.45
N PRO A 103 9.57 -12.79 -7.02
CA PRO A 103 10.20 -12.84 -5.72
C PRO A 103 9.26 -12.45 -4.58
N TYR A 104 9.57 -12.93 -3.39
CA TYR A 104 9.13 -12.33 -2.14
C TYR A 104 10.08 -11.17 -1.82
N MET A 105 9.55 -10.05 -1.36
CA MET A 105 10.34 -8.84 -1.11
C MET A 105 9.88 -8.14 0.17
N VAL A 106 10.80 -7.46 0.84
CA VAL A 106 10.52 -6.50 1.90
C VAL A 106 10.95 -5.12 1.46
N ILE A 107 10.14 -4.11 1.71
CA ILE A 107 10.39 -2.74 1.28
C ILE A 107 9.84 -1.78 2.33
N HIS A 108 10.41 -0.58 2.41
CA HIS A 108 9.81 0.47 3.25
C HIS A 108 8.50 0.97 2.63
N ARG A 109 7.45 1.18 3.45
CA ARG A 109 6.13 1.59 2.93
C ARG A 109 6.17 2.91 2.18
N SER A 110 6.97 3.87 2.65
CA SER A 110 7.13 5.15 1.96
C SER A 110 7.80 4.99 0.60
N ASP A 111 8.73 4.05 0.45
CA ASP A 111 9.38 3.79 -0.83
C ASP A 111 8.40 3.17 -1.83
N LEU A 112 7.62 2.18 -1.39
CA LEU A 112 6.57 1.59 -2.23
C LEU A 112 5.51 2.60 -2.63
N HIS A 113 5.08 3.46 -1.69
CA HIS A 113 4.17 4.57 -1.96
C HIS A 113 4.77 5.53 -2.99
N GLY A 114 6.03 5.95 -2.79
CA GLY A 114 6.75 6.84 -3.72
C GLY A 114 6.90 6.26 -5.13
N ILE A 115 7.07 4.95 -5.27
CA ILE A 115 7.09 4.27 -6.59
C ILE A 115 5.76 4.48 -7.31
N PHE A 116 4.62 4.24 -6.65
CA PHE A 116 3.30 4.44 -7.24
C PHE A 116 2.99 5.90 -7.50
N LEU A 117 3.38 6.80 -6.59
CA LEU A 117 3.20 8.24 -6.78
C LEU A 117 3.89 8.73 -8.06
N ARG A 118 5.19 8.42 -8.19
CA ARG A 118 5.95 8.76 -9.41
C ARG A 118 5.40 8.09 -10.67
N ALA A 119 4.87 6.88 -10.55
CA ALA A 119 4.22 6.20 -11.67
C ALA A 119 2.94 6.93 -12.12
N CYS A 120 2.11 7.38 -11.17
CA CYS A 120 0.94 8.21 -11.45
C CYS A 120 1.31 9.55 -12.10
N GLU A 121 2.33 10.23 -11.57
CA GLU A 121 2.85 11.49 -12.16
C GLU A 121 3.28 11.30 -13.61
N ARG A 122 4.09 10.28 -13.89
CA ARG A 122 4.53 9.96 -15.25
C ARG A 122 3.39 9.59 -16.20
N ALA A 123 2.32 9.00 -15.67
CA ALA A 123 1.14 8.61 -16.43
C ALA A 123 0.12 9.76 -16.62
N GLY A 124 0.40 10.96 -16.08
CA GLY A 124 -0.48 12.11 -16.19
C GLY A 124 -1.76 12.01 -15.33
N VAL A 125 -1.73 11.21 -14.27
CA VAL A 125 -2.82 11.18 -13.27
C VAL A 125 -2.87 12.54 -12.56
N GLU A 126 -4.04 13.12 -12.44
CA GLU A 126 -4.23 14.36 -11.70
C GLU A 126 -4.24 14.06 -10.19
N LEU A 127 -3.24 14.58 -9.48
CA LEU A 127 -2.98 14.31 -8.07
C LEU A 127 -3.27 15.57 -7.25
N LEU A 128 -4.35 15.54 -6.46
CA LEU A 128 -4.80 16.68 -5.68
C LEU A 128 -4.72 16.37 -4.19
N THR A 129 -3.99 17.20 -3.44
CA THR A 129 -3.91 17.16 -1.97
C THR A 129 -4.88 18.14 -1.33
N ASP A 130 -5.06 18.04 -0.01
CA ASP A 130 -6.00 18.88 0.76
C ASP A 130 -7.46 18.77 0.24
N GLN A 131 -7.85 17.58 -0.22
CA GLN A 131 -9.16 17.25 -0.75
C GLN A 131 -9.87 16.25 0.19
N TYR A 132 -10.59 16.75 1.17
CA TYR A 132 -11.29 15.90 2.14
C TYR A 132 -12.71 15.59 1.66
N VAL A 133 -12.89 14.36 1.14
CA VAL A 133 -14.20 13.84 0.74
C VAL A 133 -14.98 13.39 1.98
N VAL A 134 -16.23 13.87 2.10
CA VAL A 134 -17.10 13.59 3.24
C VAL A 134 -18.35 12.78 2.87
N ASP A 135 -18.72 12.76 1.58
CA ASP A 135 -19.90 12.02 1.12
C ASP A 135 -19.71 11.51 -0.32
N TYR A 136 -20.45 10.45 -0.67
CA TYR A 136 -20.47 9.81 -1.98
C TYR A 136 -21.90 9.64 -2.44
N GLN A 137 -22.20 9.97 -3.68
CA GLN A 137 -23.55 9.89 -4.23
C GLN A 137 -23.51 9.28 -5.63
N ASN A 138 -24.46 8.40 -5.93
CA ASN A 138 -24.72 7.98 -7.30
C ASN A 138 -25.48 9.10 -8.05
N ALA A 139 -25.10 9.36 -9.29
CA ALA A 139 -25.79 10.22 -10.21
C ALA A 139 -26.44 9.39 -11.34
N GLU A 140 -27.28 9.99 -12.17
CA GLU A 140 -27.93 9.29 -13.31
C GLU A 140 -26.89 8.73 -14.31
N THR A 141 -25.79 9.43 -14.50
CA THR A 141 -24.73 9.10 -15.48
C THR A 141 -23.35 8.99 -14.85
N GLY A 142 -23.25 8.54 -13.60
CA GLY A 142 -21.95 8.40 -12.93
C GLY A 142 -22.05 8.49 -11.42
N ALA A 143 -21.03 9.06 -10.80
CA ALA A 143 -20.97 9.27 -9.37
C ALA A 143 -20.31 10.61 -9.03
N ARG A 144 -20.64 11.13 -7.87
CA ARG A 144 -20.08 12.37 -7.35
C ARG A 144 -19.59 12.22 -5.93
N VAL A 145 -18.65 13.04 -5.57
CA VAL A 145 -18.14 13.18 -4.20
C VAL A 145 -18.36 14.60 -3.70
N LEU A 146 -18.73 14.72 -2.43
CA LEU A 146 -18.83 16.01 -1.74
C LEU A 146 -17.58 16.21 -0.91
N LEU A 147 -16.91 17.36 -1.07
CA LEU A 147 -15.76 17.75 -0.28
C LEU A 147 -16.21 18.55 0.96
N ALA A 148 -15.38 18.55 2.00
CA ALA A 148 -15.66 19.25 3.26
C ALA A 148 -15.84 20.77 3.12
N ASP A 149 -15.28 21.37 2.06
CA ASP A 149 -15.43 22.79 1.73
C ASP A 149 -16.71 23.10 0.92
N GLY A 150 -17.54 22.10 0.67
CA GLY A 150 -18.82 22.22 -0.07
C GLY A 150 -18.70 22.07 -1.58
N ARG A 151 -17.51 21.91 -2.14
CA ARG A 151 -17.33 21.61 -3.56
C ARG A 151 -17.83 20.19 -3.86
N VAL A 152 -18.31 20.01 -5.08
CA VAL A 152 -18.71 18.71 -5.64
C VAL A 152 -17.80 18.40 -6.82
N ASP A 153 -17.30 17.18 -6.87
CA ASP A 153 -16.52 16.66 -7.99
C ASP A 153 -17.23 15.43 -8.58
N GLU A 154 -17.27 15.30 -9.90
CA GLU A 154 -18.07 14.29 -10.60
C GLU A 154 -17.21 13.51 -11.62
N ALA A 155 -17.52 12.22 -11.78
CA ALA A 155 -16.90 11.36 -12.78
C ALA A 155 -17.87 10.23 -13.18
N ALA A 156 -17.56 9.52 -14.25
CA ALA A 156 -18.30 8.32 -14.62
C ALA A 156 -18.19 7.21 -13.54
N LEU A 157 -17.07 7.18 -12.81
CA LEU A 157 -16.82 6.21 -11.73
C LEU A 157 -16.07 6.87 -10.57
N VAL A 158 -16.44 6.51 -9.34
CA VAL A 158 -15.70 6.84 -8.12
C VAL A 158 -15.19 5.56 -7.47
N ILE A 159 -13.90 5.52 -7.14
CA ILE A 159 -13.27 4.45 -6.39
C ILE A 159 -12.89 4.96 -5.00
N ALA A 160 -13.49 4.38 -3.96
CA ALA A 160 -13.16 4.71 -2.59
C ALA A 160 -11.97 3.85 -2.12
N ALA A 161 -10.83 4.49 -1.89
CA ALA A 161 -9.62 3.94 -1.29
C ALA A 161 -9.25 4.74 -0.02
N ASP A 162 -10.26 5.22 0.70
CA ASP A 162 -10.24 6.20 1.78
C ASP A 162 -9.87 5.61 3.16
N GLY A 163 -9.42 4.34 3.18
CA GLY A 163 -8.70 3.73 4.29
C GLY A 163 -9.58 3.22 5.44
N LEU A 164 -8.98 3.13 6.63
CA LEU A 164 -9.62 2.52 7.81
C LEU A 164 -10.92 3.23 8.23
N HIS A 165 -10.97 4.54 8.13
CA HIS A 165 -12.12 5.37 8.48
C HIS A 165 -12.92 5.78 7.23
N SER A 166 -13.08 4.86 6.30
CA SER A 166 -13.76 5.06 5.02
C SER A 166 -15.18 5.59 5.19
N ALA A 167 -15.46 6.75 4.60
CA ALA A 167 -16.81 7.31 4.54
C ALA A 167 -17.69 6.49 3.59
N ALA A 168 -17.13 6.00 2.47
CA ALA A 168 -17.85 5.12 1.56
C ALA A 168 -18.29 3.82 2.25
N ARG A 169 -17.43 3.22 3.09
CA ARG A 169 -17.77 2.01 3.84
C ARG A 169 -18.93 2.26 4.81
N GLN A 170 -18.95 3.42 5.48
CA GLN A 170 -20.05 3.80 6.37
C GLN A 170 -21.39 3.87 5.63
N LEU A 171 -21.40 4.41 4.42
CA LEU A 171 -22.61 4.51 3.58
C LEU A 171 -23.10 3.14 3.09
N LEU A 172 -22.18 2.23 2.75
CA LEU A 172 -22.52 0.93 2.16
C LEU A 172 -22.82 -0.16 3.18
N VAL A 173 -22.08 -0.19 4.29
CA VAL A 173 -22.11 -1.28 5.27
C VAL A 173 -22.56 -0.81 6.64
N GLY A 174 -22.27 0.45 7.02
CA GLY A 174 -22.64 1.04 8.31
C GLY A 174 -21.90 0.46 9.51
N ASP A 175 -20.77 -0.26 9.29
CA ASP A 175 -19.96 -0.81 10.36
C ASP A 175 -18.88 0.17 10.84
N THR A 176 -18.32 -0.10 12.00
CA THR A 176 -17.22 0.67 12.59
C THR A 176 -16.00 -0.21 12.82
N PRO A 177 -14.78 0.35 12.68
CA PRO A 177 -13.56 -0.38 13.03
C PRO A 177 -13.61 -0.91 14.46
N VAL A 178 -13.30 -2.19 14.64
CA VAL A 178 -13.24 -2.83 15.96
C VAL A 178 -11.81 -2.82 16.46
N ASN A 179 -11.59 -2.29 17.67
CA ASN A 179 -10.29 -2.35 18.31
C ASN A 179 -10.05 -3.79 18.82
N SER A 180 -9.01 -4.43 18.29
CA SER A 180 -8.62 -5.80 18.65
C SER A 180 -7.89 -5.89 20.00
N ALA A 181 -7.66 -4.78 20.68
CA ALA A 181 -6.85 -4.66 21.89
C ALA A 181 -5.37 -5.09 21.73
N TYR A 182 -4.90 -5.24 20.51
CA TYR A 182 -3.49 -5.47 20.21
C TYR A 182 -2.81 -4.19 19.75
N VAL A 183 -1.54 -4.02 20.14
CA VAL A 183 -0.71 -2.88 19.74
C VAL A 183 0.53 -3.40 19.03
N ALA A 184 0.87 -2.82 17.89
CA ALA A 184 2.10 -3.10 17.17
C ALA A 184 3.08 -1.94 17.38
N TYR A 185 4.19 -2.21 18.06
CA TYR A 185 5.33 -1.30 18.12
C TYR A 185 6.21 -1.52 16.90
N ARG A 186 6.54 -0.44 16.20
CA ARG A 186 7.33 -0.50 14.97
C ARG A 186 8.52 0.45 15.07
N ALA A 187 9.68 0.00 14.61
CA ALA A 187 10.88 0.81 14.53
C ALA A 187 11.70 0.41 13.30
N ALA A 188 12.38 1.38 12.70
CA ALA A 188 13.45 1.17 11.75
C ALA A 188 14.78 1.47 12.44
N VAL A 189 15.75 0.58 12.29
CA VAL A 189 17.07 0.70 12.92
C VAL A 189 18.13 0.67 11.83
N PRO A 190 19.15 1.57 11.87
CA PRO A 190 20.24 1.52 10.90
C PRO A 190 20.91 0.14 10.87
N ILE A 191 21.10 -0.42 9.69
CA ILE A 191 21.59 -1.78 9.48
C ILE A 191 22.95 -2.06 10.17
N ASP A 192 23.82 -1.06 10.23
CA ASP A 192 25.13 -1.19 10.90
C ASP A 192 25.03 -1.47 12.42
N ARG A 193 23.92 -1.06 13.05
CA ARG A 193 23.64 -1.43 14.44
C ARG A 193 23.21 -2.89 14.56
N VAL A 194 22.43 -3.36 13.59
CA VAL A 194 21.95 -4.76 13.54
C VAL A 194 23.12 -5.72 13.28
N ARG A 195 24.02 -5.39 12.35
CA ARG A 195 25.22 -6.20 12.03
C ARG A 195 26.06 -6.52 13.27
N ARG A 196 26.21 -5.55 14.15
CA ARG A 196 26.99 -5.73 15.39
C ARG A 196 26.35 -6.70 16.39
N SER A 197 25.06 -6.97 16.26
CA SER A 197 24.34 -7.91 17.14
C SER A 197 24.33 -9.37 16.64
N GLY A 198 24.95 -9.65 15.47
CA GLY A 198 25.01 -11.00 14.91
C GLY A 198 23.67 -11.52 14.35
N VAL A 199 22.71 -10.62 14.12
CA VAL A 199 21.41 -10.97 13.54
C VAL A 199 21.55 -11.16 12.03
N ALA A 200 20.87 -12.17 11.48
CA ALA A 200 20.84 -12.42 10.04
C ALA A 200 20.18 -11.25 9.30
N GLU A 201 20.89 -10.70 8.31
CA GLU A 201 20.47 -9.54 7.53
C GLU A 201 19.62 -9.93 6.32
N THR A 202 19.68 -11.19 5.92
CA THR A 202 19.06 -11.71 4.70
C THR A 202 17.78 -12.50 4.95
N ASP A 203 17.35 -12.60 6.21
CA ASP A 203 16.17 -13.37 6.59
C ASP A 203 15.07 -12.49 7.19
N VAL A 204 13.83 -12.86 6.93
CA VAL A 204 12.70 -12.43 7.76
C VAL A 204 12.63 -13.37 8.95
N VAL A 205 12.78 -12.85 10.16
CA VAL A 205 12.71 -13.67 11.37
C VAL A 205 11.50 -13.29 12.21
N VAL A 206 10.72 -14.31 12.55
CA VAL A 206 9.51 -14.18 13.39
C VAL A 206 9.75 -14.93 14.69
N TYR A 207 9.81 -14.22 15.80
CA TYR A 207 9.84 -14.82 17.14
C TYR A 207 8.41 -14.95 17.67
N ILE A 208 7.98 -16.16 17.97
CA ILE A 208 6.63 -16.47 18.44
C ILE A 208 6.68 -16.79 19.93
N GLY A 209 5.98 -16.00 20.72
CA GLY A 209 5.86 -16.18 22.18
C GLY A 209 4.40 -16.19 22.65
N PRO A 210 4.18 -16.46 23.96
CA PRO A 210 2.84 -16.38 24.55
C PRO A 210 2.26 -14.99 24.41
N ARG A 211 1.16 -14.84 23.66
CA ARG A 211 0.39 -13.61 23.43
C ARG A 211 1.15 -12.48 22.71
N CYS A 212 2.33 -12.75 22.19
CA CYS A 212 3.10 -11.76 21.43
C CYS A 212 3.94 -12.43 20.35
N HIS A 213 4.32 -11.64 19.36
CA HIS A 213 5.35 -12.02 18.41
C HIS A 213 6.21 -10.79 18.08
N PHE A 214 7.44 -11.04 17.68
CA PHE A 214 8.37 -10.01 17.20
C PHE A 214 8.82 -10.40 15.80
N VAL A 215 8.79 -9.44 14.89
CA VAL A 215 9.20 -9.66 13.49
C VAL A 215 10.30 -8.67 13.14
N GLN A 216 11.40 -9.19 12.59
CA GLN A 216 12.48 -8.38 12.04
C GLN A 216 12.72 -8.73 10.57
N TYR A 217 13.00 -7.74 9.75
CA TYR A 217 13.35 -7.87 8.34
C TYR A 217 13.98 -6.59 7.81
#